data_2a71f33b798fd2dc53286697038c7972
#
_entry.id   2a71f33b798fd2dc53286697038c7972
#
_cell.length_a   1.000
_cell.length_b   1.000
_cell.length_c   1.000
_cell.angle_alpha   90.00
_cell.angle_beta   90.00
_cell.angle_gamma   90.00
#
_symmetry.space_group_name_H-M   'P 1'
#
loop_
_entity.id
_entity.type
_entity.pdbx_description
1 polymer ?
#
loop_
_entity_poly.entity_id
_entity_poly.type
_entity_poly.pdbx_seq_one_letter_code
_entity_poly.pdbx_strand_id
1 'polypeptide(L)' 'MGIKPLKDFHNHPIYAGDLHRADMAWAKHAAGCGLTVEQIKDELLIGRDLSKKGSRKRQLEYAERTARKAVEQMQL' A
#
# COMPACT_ATOMS: atom_id res chain seq x y z
N MET A 1 17.48 3.89 -7.98
CA MET A 1 16.35 4.78 -7.74
C MET A 1 15.60 4.35 -6.49
N GLY A 2 15.39 5.29 -5.58
CA GLY A 2 14.69 4.99 -4.35
C GLY A 2 13.19 5.00 -4.52
N ILE A 3 12.52 4.07 -3.86
CA ILE A 3 11.07 4.09 -3.73
C ILE A 3 10.68 5.13 -2.67
N LYS A 4 9.63 5.90 -2.93
CA LYS A 4 9.13 6.85 -1.95
C LYS A 4 8.46 6.11 -0.80
N PRO A 5 8.66 6.55 0.46
CA PRO A 5 8.03 5.88 1.59
C PRO A 5 6.52 6.09 1.61
N LEU A 6 5.82 5.12 2.21
CA LEU A 6 4.36 5.14 2.31
C LEU A 6 3.84 6.42 2.98
N LYS A 7 4.55 6.91 4.00
CA LYS A 7 4.11 8.11 4.72
C LYS A 7 4.08 9.36 3.84
N ASP A 8 4.90 9.43 2.80
CA ASP A 8 4.88 10.55 1.87
C ASP A 8 3.55 10.61 1.14
N PHE A 9 2.98 9.45 0.82
CA PHE A 9 1.65 9.38 0.21
C PHE A 9 0.56 9.68 1.23
N HIS A 10 0.68 9.19 2.45
CA HIS A 10 -0.29 9.47 3.51
C HIS A 10 -0.39 10.95 3.83
N ASN A 11 0.71 11.67 3.75
CA ASN A 11 0.76 13.10 4.06
C ASN A 11 0.52 13.99 2.86
N HIS A 12 0.36 13.42 1.67
CA HIS A 12 0.19 14.21 0.46
C HIS A 12 -1.22 14.82 0.42
N PRO A 13 -1.34 16.15 0.17
CA PRO A 13 -2.63 16.84 0.20
C PRO A 13 -3.66 16.31 -0.79
N ILE A 14 -3.21 15.74 -1.91
CA ILE A 14 -4.11 15.25 -2.96
C ILE A 14 -5.04 14.14 -2.45
N TYR A 15 -4.61 13.41 -1.40
CA TYR A 15 -5.43 12.32 -0.85
C TYR A 15 -6.32 12.80 0.30
N ALA A 16 -6.12 14.04 0.77
CA ALA A 16 -6.98 14.69 1.77
C ALA A 16 -7.29 13.80 2.98
N GLY A 17 -6.32 13.02 3.44
CA GLY A 17 -6.49 12.12 4.57
C GLY A 17 -7.16 10.79 4.23
N ASP A 18 -7.47 10.52 2.97
CA ASP A 18 -8.01 9.23 2.54
C ASP A 18 -6.88 8.21 2.44
N LEU A 19 -6.67 7.47 3.52
CA LEU A 19 -5.56 6.52 3.61
C LEU A 19 -5.70 5.34 2.66
N HIS A 20 -6.94 4.96 2.31
CA HIS A 20 -7.15 3.88 1.34
C HIS A 20 -6.62 4.26 -0.04
N ARG A 21 -6.90 5.50 -0.46
CA ARG A 21 -6.41 6.00 -1.75
C ARG A 21 -4.89 6.15 -1.72
N ALA A 22 -4.36 6.65 -0.62
CA ALA A 22 -2.91 6.81 -0.46
C ALA A 22 -2.20 5.47 -0.49
N ASP A 23 -2.75 4.45 0.21
CA ASP A 23 -2.19 3.09 0.20
C ASP A 23 -2.13 2.54 -1.22
N MET A 24 -3.22 2.66 -1.98
CA MET A 24 -3.27 2.13 -3.34
C MET A 24 -2.31 2.88 -4.27
N ALA A 25 -2.24 4.21 -4.13
CA ALA A 25 -1.32 5.02 -4.93
C ALA A 25 0.13 4.63 -4.65
N TRP A 26 0.48 4.46 -3.38
CA TRP A 26 1.82 4.02 -3.01
C TRP A 26 2.10 2.61 -3.53
N ALA A 27 1.13 1.70 -3.39
CA ALA A 27 1.30 0.32 -3.84
C ALA A 27 1.56 0.25 -5.35
N LYS A 28 0.86 1.08 -6.14
CA LYS A 28 1.11 1.16 -7.58
C LYS A 28 2.50 1.71 -7.87
N HIS A 29 2.91 2.74 -7.15
CA HIS A 29 4.26 3.29 -7.28
C HIS A 29 5.31 2.21 -6.98
N ALA A 30 5.12 1.47 -5.90
CA ALA A 30 6.03 0.40 -5.50
C ALA A 30 6.08 -0.71 -6.55
N ALA A 31 4.93 -1.10 -7.09
CA ALA A 31 4.87 -2.12 -8.16
C ALA A 31 5.61 -1.64 -9.40
N GLY A 32 5.46 -0.37 -9.75
CA GLY A 32 6.20 0.24 -10.86
C GLY A 32 7.70 0.28 -10.63
N CYS A 33 8.14 0.29 -9.37
CA CYS A 33 9.56 0.22 -8.99
C CYS A 33 10.07 -1.21 -8.91
N GLY A 34 9.22 -2.21 -9.15
CA GLY A 34 9.64 -3.61 -9.18
C GLY A 34 9.41 -4.39 -7.90
N LEU A 35 8.71 -3.83 -6.91
CA LEU A 35 8.40 -4.57 -5.69
C LEU A 35 7.37 -5.67 -5.98
N THR A 36 7.53 -6.80 -5.27
CA THR A 36 6.57 -7.91 -5.37
C THR A 36 5.35 -7.68 -4.47
N VAL A 37 4.30 -8.48 -4.68
CA VAL A 37 3.12 -8.46 -3.81
C VAL A 37 3.51 -8.62 -2.34
N GLU A 38 4.41 -9.55 -2.03
CA GLU A 38 4.85 -9.78 -0.66
C GLU A 38 5.56 -8.58 -0.06
N GLN A 39 6.43 -7.94 -0.83
CA GLN A 39 7.15 -6.76 -0.37
C GLN A 39 6.21 -5.60 -0.10
N ILE A 40 5.25 -5.36 -1.00
CA ILE A 40 4.27 -4.29 -0.85
C ILE A 40 3.37 -4.56 0.37
N LYS A 41 2.91 -5.80 0.51
CA LYS A 41 2.09 -6.21 1.65
C LYS A 41 2.81 -5.94 2.97
N ASP A 42 4.07 -6.35 3.06
CA ASP A 42 4.86 -6.17 4.29
C ASP A 42 5.02 -4.70 4.63
N GLU A 43 5.29 -3.85 3.66
CA GLU A 43 5.43 -2.41 3.87
C GLU A 43 4.12 -1.78 4.35
N LEU A 44 2.99 -2.21 3.80
CA LEU A 44 1.68 -1.72 4.25
C LEU A 44 1.42 -2.11 5.70
N LEU A 45 1.78 -3.33 6.09
CA LEU A 45 1.59 -3.81 7.46
C LEU A 45 2.47 -3.07 8.47
N ILE A 46 3.67 -2.69 8.05
CA ILE A 46 4.63 -1.98 8.90
C ILE A 46 4.31 -0.48 8.94
N GLY A 47 4.03 0.11 7.79
CA GLY A 47 3.95 1.56 7.63
C GLY A 47 2.59 2.16 7.94
N ARG A 48 1.58 1.35 8.20
CA ARG A 48 0.23 1.84 8.47
C ARG A 48 -0.38 1.13 9.66
N ASP A 49 -1.07 1.92 10.50
CA ASP A 49 -1.86 1.36 11.60
C ASP A 49 -3.16 0.80 11.05
N LEU A 50 -3.23 -0.52 10.96
CA LEU A 50 -4.41 -1.23 10.47
C LEU A 50 -5.27 -1.79 11.61
N SER A 51 -5.03 -1.36 12.85
CA SER A 51 -5.78 -1.86 13.99
C SER A 51 -7.28 -1.67 13.85
N LYS A 52 -7.72 -0.61 13.17
CA LYS A 52 -9.13 -0.34 12.91
C LYS A 52 -9.76 -1.28 11.88
N LYS A 53 -8.95 -2.07 11.17
CA LYS A 53 -9.46 -3.07 10.22
C LYS A 53 -9.94 -4.33 10.92
N GLY A 54 -9.74 -4.45 12.23
CA GLY A 54 -10.17 -5.59 13.00
C GLY A 54 -9.05 -6.56 13.31
N SER A 55 -9.31 -7.87 13.15
CA SER A 55 -8.34 -8.90 13.51
C SER A 55 -7.10 -8.86 12.62
N ARG A 56 -6.03 -9.52 13.08
CA ARG A 56 -4.80 -9.67 12.29
C ARG A 56 -5.08 -10.26 10.91
N LYS A 57 -5.99 -11.23 10.86
CA LYS A 57 -6.38 -11.84 9.59
C LYS A 57 -6.93 -10.82 8.61
N ARG A 58 -7.81 -9.91 9.08
CA ARG A 58 -8.38 -8.87 8.21
C ARG A 58 -7.33 -7.86 7.78
N GLN A 59 -6.39 -7.55 8.66
CA GLN A 59 -5.28 -6.66 8.32
C GLN A 59 -4.44 -7.25 7.20
N LEU A 60 -4.12 -8.54 7.30
CA LEU A 60 -3.35 -9.25 6.27
C LEU A 60 -4.12 -9.31 4.95
N GLU A 61 -5.41 -9.60 5.00
CA GLU A 61 -6.25 -9.65 3.80
C GLU A 61 -6.28 -8.30 3.09
N TYR A 62 -6.43 -7.21 3.84
CA TYR A 62 -6.44 -5.87 3.27
C TYR A 62 -5.11 -5.56 2.58
N ALA A 63 -4.00 -5.79 3.26
CA ALA A 63 -2.68 -5.49 2.72
C ALA A 63 -2.38 -6.34 1.47
N GLU A 64 -2.71 -7.63 1.51
CA GLU A 64 -2.52 -8.52 0.36
C GLU A 64 -3.39 -8.11 -0.82
N ARG A 65 -4.66 -7.82 -0.58
CA ARG A 65 -5.58 -7.40 -1.65
C ARG A 65 -5.09 -6.12 -2.33
N THR A 66 -4.69 -5.14 -1.53
CA THR A 66 -4.18 -3.87 -2.05
C THR A 66 -2.92 -4.10 -2.88
N ALA A 67 -1.99 -4.88 -2.35
CA ALA A 67 -0.72 -5.17 -3.03
C ALA A 67 -0.95 -5.92 -4.33
N ARG A 68 -1.78 -6.96 -4.30
CA ARG A 68 -2.07 -7.77 -5.47
C ARG A 68 -2.74 -6.97 -6.57
N LYS A 69 -3.74 -6.17 -6.21
CA LYS A 69 -4.45 -5.33 -7.17
C LYS A 69 -3.51 -4.30 -7.82
N ALA A 70 -2.64 -3.71 -7.01
CA ALA A 70 -1.67 -2.73 -7.52
C ALA A 70 -0.72 -3.36 -8.53
N VAL A 71 -0.17 -4.54 -8.21
CA VAL A 71 0.75 -5.25 -9.11
C VAL A 71 0.03 -5.61 -10.41
N GLU A 72 -1.19 -6.13 -10.32
CA GLU A 72 -1.97 -6.48 -11.52
C GLU A 72 -2.19 -5.27 -12.42
N GLN A 73 -2.53 -4.12 -11.85
CA GLN A 73 -2.79 -2.91 -12.63
C GLN A 73 -1.53 -2.36 -13.27
N MET A 74 -0.37 -2.57 -12.65
CA MET A 74 0.90 -2.06 -13.17
C MET A 74 1.58 -3.01 -14.15
N GLN A 75 1.04 -4.21 -14.35
CA GLN A 75 1.58 -5.19 -15.30
C GLN A 75 0.95 -5.11 -16.68
N LEU A 76 0.05 -4.22 -16.90
CA LEU A 76 -0.64 -4.08 -18.20
C LEU A 76 0.20 -3.40 -19.29
#